data_27531e85d3b7ba989a053f7860e87a11
#
_entry.id   27531e85d3b7ba989a053f7860e87a11
#
_cell.length_a   1.000
_cell.length_b   1.000
_cell.length_c   1.000
_cell.angle_alpha   90.00
_cell.angle_beta   90.00
_cell.angle_gamma   90.00
#
_symmetry.space_group_name_H-M   'P 1'
#
loop_
_entity.id
_entity.type
_entity.pdbx_description
1 polymer ?
#
loop_
_entity_poly.entity_id
_entity_poly.type
_entity_poly.pdbx_seq_one_letter_code
_entity_poly.pdbx_strand_id
1 'polypeptide(L)'
;MRRGLTTATLCASLFVAVGCQKNIPNTTVKDTPENRAVITFLENYRNAVESRDVGALLAMAHPQYLDDNGTPTGDDDLDYRALQKKLSRWRERVTDVRYEIKYRTITREMDRVRISFRYSASFRIAYDEEDQRWSRRIGENQLVLLYDDIQRRYYVLSGM
;
A
#
# COMPACT_ATOMS: atom_id res chain seq x y z
N MET A 1 79.60 -4.36 -1.33
CA MET A 1 78.50 -3.92 -0.50
C MET A 1 77.28 -3.69 -1.38
N ARG A 2 76.34 -4.63 -1.45
CA ARG A 2 75.06 -4.51 -2.22
C ARG A 2 73.92 -4.47 -1.20
N ARG A 3 73.20 -3.36 -1.12
CA ARG A 3 72.05 -3.20 -0.28
C ARG A 3 70.83 -3.67 -1.08
N GLY A 4 70.17 -4.76 -0.64
CA GLY A 4 68.89 -5.22 -1.16
C GLY A 4 67.78 -4.39 -0.60
N LEU A 5 66.95 -3.85 -1.50
CA LEU A 5 65.72 -3.09 -1.18
C LEU A 5 64.54 -4.06 -1.25
N THR A 6 63.99 -4.45 -0.09
CA THR A 6 62.81 -5.31 0.02
C THR A 6 61.54 -4.41 -0.05
N THR A 7 60.84 -4.53 -1.17
CA THR A 7 59.55 -3.88 -1.38
C THR A 7 58.46 -4.72 -0.70
N ALA A 8 57.89 -4.22 0.38
CA ALA A 8 56.72 -4.83 1.03
C ALA A 8 55.43 -4.39 0.31
N THR A 9 54.79 -5.32 -0.40
CA THR A 9 53.51 -5.10 -1.06
C THR A 9 52.39 -5.28 -0.04
N LEU A 10 51.72 -4.15 0.32
CA LEU A 10 50.61 -4.12 1.23
C LEU A 10 49.32 -4.45 0.45
N CYS A 11 48.82 -5.70 0.55
CA CYS A 11 47.53 -6.12 0.02
C CYS A 11 46.39 -5.55 0.91
N ALA A 12 45.76 -4.47 0.49
CA ALA A 12 44.53 -3.95 1.11
C ALA A 12 43.33 -4.82 0.68
N SER A 13 42.90 -5.73 1.57
CA SER A 13 41.71 -6.54 1.36
C SER A 13 40.47 -5.66 1.57
N LEU A 14 39.76 -5.29 0.47
CA LEU A 14 38.46 -4.69 0.53
C LEU A 14 37.44 -5.73 1.02
N PHE A 15 37.04 -5.65 2.29
CA PHE A 15 35.89 -6.38 2.80
C PHE A 15 34.62 -5.69 2.27
N VAL A 16 34.02 -6.23 1.21
CA VAL A 16 32.66 -5.87 0.79
C VAL A 16 31.71 -6.51 1.81
N ALA A 17 31.21 -5.70 2.76
CA ALA A 17 30.15 -6.12 3.66
C ALA A 17 28.87 -6.30 2.84
N VAL A 18 28.54 -7.55 2.46
CA VAL A 18 27.23 -7.91 1.93
C VAL A 18 26.25 -7.81 3.09
N GLY A 19 25.65 -6.64 3.26
CA GLY A 19 24.59 -6.42 4.22
C GLY A 19 23.38 -7.28 3.85
N CYS A 20 23.03 -8.27 4.67
CA CYS A 20 21.75 -8.98 4.56
C CYS A 20 20.63 -7.97 4.71
N GLN A 21 19.94 -7.66 3.61
CA GLN A 21 18.81 -6.73 3.59
C GLN A 21 17.65 -7.38 4.35
N LYS A 22 17.35 -6.87 5.55
CA LYS A 22 16.24 -7.32 6.39
C LYS A 22 14.89 -6.97 5.74
N ASN A 23 13.88 -7.79 5.99
CA ASN A 23 12.49 -7.43 5.71
C ASN A 23 11.88 -6.64 6.88
N ILE A 24 10.88 -5.84 6.59
CA ILE A 24 10.05 -5.20 7.61
C ILE A 24 9.38 -6.32 8.44
N PRO A 25 9.35 -6.23 9.78
CA PRO A 25 8.79 -7.28 10.62
C PRO A 25 7.37 -7.69 10.18
N ASN A 26 7.13 -9.01 10.17
CA ASN A 26 5.86 -9.62 9.75
C ASN A 26 5.45 -9.39 8.28
N THR A 27 6.40 -9.01 7.42
CA THR A 27 6.17 -8.81 5.98
C THR A 27 7.20 -9.53 5.12
N THR A 28 6.94 -9.64 3.82
CA THR A 28 7.92 -10.05 2.81
C THR A 28 8.57 -8.85 2.11
N VAL A 29 8.29 -7.64 2.57
CA VAL A 29 8.77 -6.39 2.00
C VAL A 29 10.13 -6.03 2.57
N LYS A 30 11.08 -5.65 1.72
CA LYS A 30 12.42 -5.20 2.12
C LYS A 30 12.33 -3.95 2.99
N ASP A 31 13.13 -3.92 4.05
CA ASP A 31 13.21 -2.82 5.00
C ASP A 31 14.05 -1.67 4.43
N THR A 32 13.40 -0.75 3.75
CA THR A 32 13.97 0.51 3.27
C THR A 32 13.11 1.69 3.74
N PRO A 33 13.66 2.91 3.85
CA PRO A 33 12.89 4.11 4.22
C PRO A 33 11.67 4.32 3.31
N GLU A 34 11.84 4.12 2.00
CA GLU A 34 10.78 4.28 1.00
C GLU A 34 9.67 3.24 1.16
N ASN A 35 10.03 1.98 1.46
CA ASN A 35 9.06 0.94 1.71
C ASN A 35 8.31 1.16 3.03
N ARG A 36 9.01 1.64 4.07
CA ARG A 36 8.36 2.03 5.33
C ARG A 36 7.35 3.15 5.12
N ALA A 37 7.66 4.16 4.31
CA ALA A 37 6.74 5.24 3.98
C ALA A 37 5.46 4.73 3.29
N VAL A 38 5.60 3.80 2.33
CA VAL A 38 4.46 3.17 1.65
C VAL A 38 3.62 2.35 2.63
N ILE A 39 4.25 1.57 3.52
CA ILE A 39 3.51 0.80 4.54
C ILE A 39 2.79 1.73 5.52
N THR A 40 3.43 2.81 5.96
CA THR A 40 2.77 3.82 6.81
C THR A 40 1.53 4.41 6.13
N PHE A 41 1.63 4.72 4.83
CA PHE A 41 0.48 5.16 4.06
C PHE A 41 -0.64 4.12 4.06
N LEU A 42 -0.30 2.83 3.86
CA LEU A 42 -1.30 1.77 3.83
C LEU A 42 -1.91 1.47 5.21
N GLU A 43 -1.16 1.68 6.31
CA GLU A 43 -1.72 1.62 7.66
C GLU A 43 -2.73 2.75 7.91
N ASN A 44 -2.47 3.95 7.40
CA ASN A 44 -3.43 5.05 7.45
C ASN A 44 -4.69 4.73 6.63
N TYR A 45 -4.52 4.11 5.44
CA TYR A 45 -5.64 3.62 4.64
C TYR A 45 -6.45 2.56 5.41
N ARG A 46 -5.78 1.56 6.02
CA ARG A 46 -6.43 0.53 6.84
C ARG A 46 -7.24 1.15 7.98
N ASN A 47 -6.65 2.10 8.71
CA ASN A 47 -7.34 2.81 9.79
C ASN A 47 -8.55 3.60 9.30
N ALA A 48 -8.45 4.26 8.14
CA ALA A 48 -9.57 5.00 7.53
C ALA A 48 -10.71 4.05 7.11
N VAL A 49 -10.39 2.84 6.61
CA VAL A 49 -11.39 1.80 6.33
C VAL A 49 -12.05 1.32 7.62
N GLU A 50 -11.29 1.00 8.67
CA GLU A 50 -11.83 0.53 9.96
C GLU A 50 -12.71 1.57 10.64
N SER A 51 -12.29 2.83 10.63
CA SER A 51 -13.08 3.95 11.19
C SER A 51 -14.23 4.39 10.29
N ARG A 52 -14.34 3.83 9.09
CA ARG A 52 -15.31 4.21 8.05
C ARG A 52 -15.22 5.70 7.73
N ASP A 53 -14.02 6.25 7.76
CA ASP A 53 -13.76 7.65 7.47
C ASP A 53 -13.67 7.88 5.95
N VAL A 54 -14.84 8.12 5.34
CA VAL A 54 -14.96 8.39 3.90
C VAL A 54 -14.19 9.66 3.51
N GLY A 55 -14.13 10.66 4.40
CA GLY A 55 -13.37 11.89 4.15
C GLY A 55 -11.88 11.61 4.02
N ALA A 56 -11.32 10.84 4.96
CA ALA A 56 -9.92 10.42 4.91
C ALA A 56 -9.62 9.55 3.67
N LEU A 57 -10.50 8.59 3.34
CA LEU A 57 -10.33 7.75 2.15
C LEU A 57 -10.32 8.59 0.85
N LEU A 58 -11.25 9.53 0.71
CA LEU A 58 -11.30 10.42 -0.45
C LEU A 58 -10.11 11.39 -0.51
N ALA A 59 -9.60 11.85 0.64
CA ALA A 59 -8.39 12.66 0.70
C ALA A 59 -7.12 11.89 0.32
N MET A 60 -7.15 10.57 0.42
CA MET A 60 -6.06 9.69 -0.05
C MET A 60 -6.17 9.36 -1.54
N ALA A 61 -7.35 9.47 -2.15
CA ALA A 61 -7.52 9.25 -3.58
C ALA A 61 -7.02 10.46 -4.39
N HIS A 62 -6.34 10.19 -5.52
CA HIS A 62 -5.92 11.23 -6.44
C HIS A 62 -7.12 11.80 -7.20
N PRO A 63 -7.17 13.09 -7.56
CA PRO A 63 -8.25 13.65 -8.40
C PRO A 63 -8.44 12.93 -9.74
N GLN A 64 -7.38 12.34 -10.28
CA GLN A 64 -7.40 11.50 -11.49
C GLN A 64 -7.54 9.99 -11.16
N TYR A 65 -8.14 9.65 -10.02
CA TYR A 65 -8.41 8.26 -9.66
C TYR A 65 -9.21 7.58 -10.77
N LEU A 66 -8.73 6.44 -11.22
CA LEU A 66 -9.41 5.59 -12.19
C LEU A 66 -9.07 4.12 -11.91
N ASP A 67 -10.07 3.32 -11.63
CA ASP A 67 -9.97 1.88 -11.45
C ASP A 67 -10.78 1.20 -12.54
N ASP A 68 -10.10 0.48 -13.43
CA ASP A 68 -10.71 -0.23 -14.56
C ASP A 68 -11.20 -1.64 -14.16
N ASN A 69 -11.14 -1.98 -12.88
CA ASN A 69 -11.46 -3.31 -12.33
C ASN A 69 -10.80 -4.48 -13.08
N GLY A 70 -9.77 -4.20 -13.89
CA GLY A 70 -9.08 -5.18 -14.71
C GLY A 70 -9.89 -5.69 -15.91
N THR A 71 -10.93 -4.96 -16.31
CA THR A 71 -11.76 -5.30 -17.49
C THR A 71 -11.46 -4.38 -18.66
N PRO A 72 -11.49 -4.90 -19.93
CA PRO A 72 -11.26 -4.08 -21.11
C PRO A 72 -12.48 -3.23 -21.52
N THR A 73 -13.63 -3.44 -20.89
CA THR A 73 -14.88 -2.71 -21.15
C THR A 73 -15.03 -1.62 -20.12
N GLY A 74 -15.01 -0.36 -20.48
CA GLY A 74 -15.09 0.77 -19.54
C GLY A 74 -16.42 0.92 -18.77
N ASP A 75 -17.33 -0.05 -18.87
CA ASP A 75 -18.67 0.00 -18.26
C ASP A 75 -18.65 -0.09 -16.75
N ASP A 76 -17.61 -0.66 -16.16
CA ASP A 76 -17.40 -0.81 -14.71
C ASP A 76 -16.26 0.03 -14.15
N ASP A 77 -15.73 0.95 -14.94
CA ASP A 77 -14.70 1.89 -14.53
C ASP A 77 -15.18 2.76 -13.37
N LEU A 78 -14.30 2.91 -12.39
CA LEU A 78 -14.56 3.67 -11.18
C LEU A 78 -13.67 4.93 -11.17
N ASP A 79 -14.20 6.05 -11.59
CA ASP A 79 -13.53 7.35 -11.45
C ASP A 79 -13.66 7.92 -10.02
N TYR A 80 -13.02 9.05 -9.74
CA TYR A 80 -13.07 9.70 -8.42
C TYR A 80 -14.50 10.00 -7.96
N ARG A 81 -15.38 10.43 -8.86
CA ARG A 81 -16.79 10.75 -8.53
C ARG A 81 -17.59 9.49 -8.22
N ALA A 82 -17.37 8.43 -8.99
CA ALA A 82 -18.00 7.14 -8.74
C ALA A 82 -17.49 6.51 -7.44
N LEU A 83 -16.17 6.63 -7.14
CA LEU A 83 -15.59 6.24 -5.86
C LEU A 83 -16.26 6.97 -4.69
N GLN A 84 -16.45 8.28 -4.79
CA GLN A 84 -17.15 9.07 -3.76
C GLN A 84 -18.55 8.54 -3.48
N LYS A 85 -19.33 8.26 -4.53
CA LYS A 85 -20.67 7.68 -4.41
C LYS A 85 -20.66 6.27 -3.80
N LYS A 86 -19.68 5.44 -4.20
CA LYS A 86 -19.48 4.07 -3.68
C LYS A 86 -19.18 4.12 -2.18
N LEU A 87 -18.24 4.95 -1.75
CA LEU A 87 -17.85 5.07 -0.34
C LEU A 87 -18.95 5.66 0.53
N SER A 88 -19.74 6.64 0.03
CA SER A 88 -20.88 7.18 0.76
C SER A 88 -21.94 6.11 1.01
N ARG A 89 -22.32 5.35 -0.04
CA ARG A 89 -23.27 4.23 0.10
C ARG A 89 -22.76 3.13 1.01
N TRP A 90 -21.44 2.83 0.94
CA TRP A 90 -20.81 1.87 1.82
C TRP A 90 -20.91 2.30 3.29
N ARG A 91 -20.63 3.58 3.61
CA ARG A 91 -20.73 4.13 4.97
C ARG A 91 -22.16 4.08 5.54
N GLU A 92 -23.17 4.28 4.71
CA GLU A 92 -24.59 4.21 5.10
C GLU A 92 -24.99 2.79 5.51
N ARG A 93 -24.48 1.78 4.79
CA ARG A 93 -24.87 0.39 4.97
C ARG A 93 -23.99 -0.39 5.96
N VAL A 94 -22.73 -0.02 6.07
CA VAL A 94 -21.77 -0.72 6.94
C VAL A 94 -21.67 0.01 8.27
N THR A 95 -21.98 -0.67 9.37
CA THR A 95 -22.01 -0.08 10.71
C THR A 95 -20.74 -0.34 11.51
N ASP A 96 -20.00 -1.38 11.17
CA ASP A 96 -18.76 -1.76 11.84
C ASP A 96 -17.81 -2.46 10.85
N VAL A 97 -16.51 -2.28 11.01
CA VAL A 97 -15.47 -2.87 10.16
C VAL A 97 -14.31 -3.35 11.00
N ARG A 98 -13.83 -4.56 10.70
CA ARG A 98 -12.53 -5.07 11.12
C ARG A 98 -11.74 -5.36 9.86
N TYR A 99 -10.57 -4.77 9.72
CA TYR A 99 -9.79 -4.85 8.48
C TYR A 99 -8.32 -5.12 8.78
N GLU A 100 -7.85 -6.31 8.43
CA GLU A 100 -6.46 -6.74 8.59
C GLU A 100 -5.78 -6.80 7.22
N ILE A 101 -4.53 -6.36 7.15
CA ILE A 101 -3.71 -6.38 5.95
C ILE A 101 -2.43 -7.19 6.20
N LYS A 102 -2.08 -8.04 5.22
CA LYS A 102 -0.77 -8.70 5.14
C LYS A 102 -0.09 -8.28 3.86
N TYR A 103 0.96 -7.45 3.99
CA TYR A 103 1.73 -6.93 2.86
C TYR A 103 2.45 -8.06 2.12
N ARG A 104 2.45 -7.98 0.77
CA ARG A 104 3.08 -8.97 -0.11
C ARG A 104 4.27 -8.38 -0.83
N THR A 105 4.04 -7.44 -1.71
CA THR A 105 5.07 -6.85 -2.56
C THR A 105 4.87 -5.35 -2.71
N ILE A 106 5.99 -4.64 -2.84
CA ILE A 106 6.02 -3.25 -3.27
C ILE A 106 6.93 -3.20 -4.49
N THR A 107 6.40 -2.74 -5.62
CA THR A 107 7.15 -2.51 -6.86
C THR A 107 7.03 -1.05 -7.26
N ARG A 108 8.08 -0.54 -7.95
CA ARG A 108 8.14 0.84 -8.42
C ARG A 108 8.41 0.85 -9.90
N GLU A 109 7.61 1.61 -10.63
CA GLU A 109 7.72 1.83 -12.06
C GLU A 109 7.55 3.32 -12.34
N MET A 110 8.63 4.00 -12.73
CA MET A 110 8.64 5.46 -12.93
C MET A 110 8.13 6.21 -11.68
N ASP A 111 7.02 6.91 -11.78
CA ASP A 111 6.36 7.70 -10.73
C ASP A 111 5.33 6.91 -9.92
N ARG A 112 5.10 5.64 -10.28
CA ARG A 112 4.06 4.80 -9.67
C ARG A 112 4.64 3.76 -8.72
N VAL A 113 3.93 3.55 -7.63
CA VAL A 113 4.22 2.49 -6.66
C VAL A 113 3.03 1.55 -6.60
N ARG A 114 3.26 0.26 -6.90
CA ARG A 114 2.24 -0.77 -6.74
C ARG A 114 2.48 -1.49 -5.42
N ILE A 115 1.47 -1.57 -4.58
CA ILE A 115 1.51 -2.36 -3.36
C ILE A 115 0.44 -3.42 -3.38
N SER A 116 0.87 -4.69 -3.34
CA SER A 116 -0.04 -5.84 -3.26
C SER A 116 -0.10 -6.35 -1.83
N PHE A 117 -1.30 -6.72 -1.40
CA PHE A 117 -1.55 -7.23 -0.07
C PHE A 117 -2.72 -8.20 -0.06
N ARG A 118 -2.70 -9.11 0.91
CA ARG A 118 -3.87 -9.90 1.27
C ARG A 118 -4.61 -9.22 2.41
N TYR A 119 -5.93 -9.21 2.33
CA TYR A 119 -6.77 -8.67 3.39
C TYR A 119 -7.72 -9.71 3.96
N SER A 120 -8.07 -9.54 5.24
CA SER A 120 -9.19 -10.21 5.91
C SER A 120 -10.08 -9.11 6.48
N ALA A 121 -11.29 -9.02 5.97
CA ALA A 121 -12.26 -8.00 6.36
C ALA A 121 -13.53 -8.64 6.91
N SER A 122 -14.05 -8.09 8.01
CA SER A 122 -15.39 -8.39 8.52
C SER A 122 -16.18 -7.10 8.58
N PHE A 123 -17.35 -7.10 7.95
CA PHE A 123 -18.24 -5.97 7.86
C PHE A 123 -19.55 -6.29 8.56
N ARG A 124 -20.02 -5.42 9.44
CA ARG A 124 -21.37 -5.48 9.95
C ARG A 124 -22.27 -4.62 9.05
N ILE A 125 -23.20 -5.26 8.38
CA ILE A 125 -24.05 -4.66 7.37
C ILE A 125 -25.45 -4.50 7.96
N ALA A 126 -26.01 -3.30 7.95
CA ALA A 126 -27.40 -3.03 8.29
C ALA A 126 -28.28 -3.26 7.05
N TYR A 127 -29.29 -4.10 7.20
CA TYR A 127 -30.34 -4.33 6.21
C TYR A 127 -31.58 -3.51 6.55
N ASP A 128 -31.87 -3.38 7.85
CA ASP A 128 -32.84 -2.47 8.46
C ASP A 128 -32.39 -2.08 9.88
N GLU A 129 -33.25 -1.45 10.69
CA GLU A 129 -32.90 -1.01 12.05
C GLU A 129 -32.62 -2.18 13.02
N GLU A 130 -33.25 -3.34 12.80
CA GLU A 130 -33.15 -4.51 13.69
C GLU A 130 -32.27 -5.62 13.09
N ASP A 131 -32.16 -5.74 11.75
CA ASP A 131 -31.40 -6.79 11.08
C ASP A 131 -29.99 -6.31 10.68
N GLN A 132 -29.01 -6.66 11.51
CA GLN A 132 -27.60 -6.40 11.23
C GLN A 132 -26.85 -7.73 11.19
N ARG A 133 -26.07 -7.93 10.12
CA ARG A 133 -25.33 -9.20 9.90
C ARG A 133 -23.86 -8.96 9.63
N TRP A 134 -23.02 -9.84 10.17
CA TRP A 134 -21.62 -9.89 9.84
C TRP A 134 -21.39 -10.62 8.53
N SER A 135 -20.62 -10.00 7.64
CA SER A 135 -20.11 -10.62 6.42
C SER A 135 -18.59 -10.60 6.46
N ARG A 136 -17.94 -11.72 6.15
CA ARG A 136 -16.49 -11.84 6.09
C ARG A 136 -16.03 -11.99 4.66
N ARG A 137 -14.94 -11.28 4.32
CA ARG A 137 -14.25 -11.40 3.02
C ARG A 137 -12.76 -11.57 3.26
N ILE A 138 -12.16 -12.46 2.49
CA ILE A 138 -10.71 -12.64 2.41
C ILE A 138 -10.35 -12.55 0.94
N GLY A 139 -9.36 -11.75 0.60
CA GLY A 139 -8.94 -11.58 -0.79
C GLY A 139 -7.55 -10.99 -0.89
N GLU A 140 -7.12 -10.81 -2.12
CA GLU A 140 -5.92 -10.06 -2.47
C GLU A 140 -6.35 -8.76 -3.13
N ASN A 141 -5.59 -7.71 -2.89
CA ASN A 141 -5.81 -6.41 -3.49
C ASN A 141 -4.48 -5.75 -3.85
N GLN A 142 -4.54 -4.81 -4.77
CA GLN A 142 -3.41 -4.01 -5.18
C GLN A 142 -3.83 -2.54 -5.25
N LEU A 143 -3.10 -1.67 -4.54
CA LEU A 143 -3.20 -0.23 -4.76
C LEU A 143 -2.10 0.23 -5.69
N VAL A 144 -2.44 1.12 -6.61
CA VAL A 144 -1.49 1.90 -7.40
C VAL A 144 -1.41 3.30 -6.80
N LEU A 145 -0.22 3.67 -6.37
CA LEU A 145 0.05 4.95 -5.72
C LEU A 145 0.86 5.85 -6.65
N LEU A 146 0.62 7.15 -6.56
CA LEU A 146 1.45 8.22 -7.10
C LEU A 146 2.08 8.99 -5.94
N TYR A 147 3.37 9.29 -6.02
CA TYR A 147 4.02 10.20 -5.07
C TYR A 147 3.97 11.63 -5.62
N ASP A 148 3.39 12.53 -4.85
CA ASP A 148 3.37 13.96 -5.17
C ASP A 148 4.57 14.63 -4.48
N ASP A 149 5.56 15.06 -5.27
CA ASP A 149 6.78 15.68 -4.79
C ASP A 149 6.53 17.07 -4.15
N ILE A 150 5.48 17.77 -4.56
CA ILE A 150 5.14 19.11 -4.04
C ILE A 150 4.53 18.96 -2.65
N GLN A 151 3.55 18.07 -2.49
CA GLN A 151 2.86 17.83 -1.23
C GLN A 151 3.60 16.80 -0.35
N ARG A 152 4.63 16.13 -0.90
CA ARG A 152 5.45 15.10 -0.24
C ARG A 152 4.63 13.97 0.37
N ARG A 153 3.64 13.50 -0.37
CA ARG A 153 2.74 12.41 0.06
C ARG A 153 2.32 11.52 -1.09
N TYR A 154 1.85 10.34 -0.75
CA TYR A 154 1.23 9.42 -1.70
C TYR A 154 -0.25 9.72 -1.89
N TYR A 155 -0.73 9.43 -3.09
CA TYR A 155 -2.14 9.36 -3.45
C TYR A 155 -2.44 8.03 -4.11
N VAL A 156 -3.67 7.53 -3.97
CA VAL A 156 -4.15 6.32 -4.65
C VAL A 156 -4.68 6.69 -6.02
N LEU A 157 -4.14 6.05 -7.06
CA LEU A 157 -4.63 6.17 -8.44
C LEU A 157 -5.69 5.11 -8.77
N SER A 158 -5.61 3.89 -8.19
CA SER A 158 -6.59 2.81 -8.39
C SER A 158 -6.50 1.76 -7.28
N GLY A 159 -7.53 0.89 -7.16
CA GLY A 159 -7.56 -0.26 -6.28
C GLY A 159 -8.31 -0.05 -4.95
N MET A 160 -9.07 1.05 -4.77
CA MET A 160 -9.86 1.31 -3.55
C MET A 160 -11.25 0.69 -3.58
#